data_66b6583eb948e02cb94a25528353f8a1
#
_entry.id   66b6583eb948e02cb94a25528353f8a1
#
_cell.length_a   1.000
_cell.length_b   1.000
_cell.length_c   1.000
_cell.angle_alpha   90.00
_cell.angle_beta   90.00
_cell.angle_gamma   90.00
#
_symmetry.space_group_name_H-M   'P 1'
#
loop_
_entity.id
_entity.type
_entity.pdbx_description
1 polymer ?
#
loop_
_entity_poly.entity_id
_entity_poly.type
_entity_poly.pdbx_seq_one_letter_code
_entity_poly.pdbx_strand_id
1 'polypeptide(L)'
;MKVPKPRKLPSGNWFIQLRLNGVSVPVTAASEKDCIRQAELIKAEHRAGRRIERVNKKEEPTLQQIIDKYIESREVVLSPATITGYKVIQRNRFKGYMQKKPSTITNWQTVINDEAKLGISAKTLKNSWALIVSAMEYSGLKTPPVKLPQVVQATRPWLDAEQVKTFVKAVKGHDCEIPALLALHSLRRSEILGLTWEKVDLDNNVIHVEGSAVPDEHNKLIYKETNKTKNSRRNVPIMIPALKDAMLAVPAAQRTGLIYTRYRNTMWRDINNICEANGLPKVGVHGLRHSFASLARHVGLDERDAMLIGGWEDAQTMHNIYEHISEADRLKSQNKITAFFQNTNENANETKKAQ
;
A
#
# COMPACT_ATOMS: atom_id res chain seq x y z
N MET A 1 -57.00 29.86 -8.68
CA MET A 1 -56.85 28.40 -8.64
C MET A 1 -56.61 27.99 -7.19
N LYS A 2 -57.38 27.03 -6.66
CA LYS A 2 -57.19 26.48 -5.29
C LYS A 2 -55.95 25.58 -5.28
N VAL A 3 -55.27 25.48 -4.12
CA VAL A 3 -54.17 24.48 -3.92
C VAL A 3 -54.81 23.08 -3.88
N PRO A 4 -54.24 22.08 -4.56
CA PRO A 4 -54.76 20.71 -4.48
C PRO A 4 -54.69 20.17 -3.04
N LYS A 5 -55.59 19.24 -2.71
CA LYS A 5 -55.57 18.59 -1.39
C LYS A 5 -54.25 17.79 -1.23
N PRO A 6 -53.56 17.96 -0.08
CA PRO A 6 -52.37 17.19 0.21
C PRO A 6 -52.70 15.71 0.43
N ARG A 7 -51.78 14.82 0.04
CA ARG A 7 -51.90 13.39 0.31
C ARG A 7 -50.73 12.94 1.21
N LYS A 8 -50.99 12.01 2.11
CA LYS A 8 -49.96 11.43 2.96
C LYS A 8 -49.19 10.36 2.18
N LEU A 9 -47.86 10.44 2.22
CA LEU A 9 -46.96 9.46 1.61
C LEU A 9 -46.68 8.30 2.58
N PRO A 10 -46.25 7.13 2.10
CA PRO A 10 -45.83 6.00 2.95
C PRO A 10 -44.71 6.37 3.91
N SER A 11 -43.89 7.38 3.58
CA SER A 11 -42.84 7.95 4.44
C SER A 11 -43.31 8.75 5.62
N GLY A 12 -44.66 8.95 5.77
CA GLY A 12 -45.26 9.78 6.81
C GLY A 12 -45.37 11.26 6.43
N ASN A 13 -44.72 11.74 5.41
CA ASN A 13 -44.77 13.13 4.95
C ASN A 13 -46.02 13.42 4.10
N TRP A 14 -46.39 14.70 4.03
CA TRP A 14 -47.49 15.19 3.20
C TRP A 14 -46.98 15.72 1.87
N PHE A 15 -47.75 15.53 0.78
CA PHE A 15 -47.31 15.80 -0.58
C PHE A 15 -48.42 16.51 -1.37
N ILE A 16 -48.05 17.56 -2.12
CA ILE A 16 -48.88 18.26 -3.10
C ILE A 16 -48.14 18.35 -4.42
N GLN A 17 -48.83 18.09 -5.53
CA GLN A 17 -48.32 18.31 -6.87
C GLN A 17 -48.95 19.60 -7.44
N LEU A 18 -48.15 20.65 -7.62
CA LEU A 18 -48.59 21.87 -8.30
C LEU A 18 -48.28 21.76 -9.81
N ARG A 19 -49.19 22.32 -10.63
CA ARG A 19 -48.93 22.54 -12.07
C ARG A 19 -48.96 24.03 -12.33
N LEU A 20 -47.81 24.62 -12.72
CA LEU A 20 -47.65 26.06 -12.94
C LEU A 20 -47.05 26.25 -14.32
N ASN A 21 -47.86 26.82 -15.26
CA ASN A 21 -47.48 27.03 -16.68
C ASN A 21 -46.81 25.77 -17.34
N GLY A 22 -47.44 24.62 -17.16
CA GLY A 22 -46.94 23.35 -17.75
C GLY A 22 -45.82 22.69 -16.94
N VAL A 23 -45.28 23.34 -15.93
CA VAL A 23 -44.23 22.79 -15.04
C VAL A 23 -44.89 22.14 -13.83
N SER A 24 -44.48 20.90 -13.54
CA SER A 24 -44.93 20.16 -12.36
C SER A 24 -43.96 20.40 -11.20
N VAL A 25 -44.46 20.96 -10.10
CA VAL A 25 -43.67 21.33 -8.92
C VAL A 25 -44.15 20.48 -7.73
N PRO A 26 -43.36 19.51 -7.25
CA PRO A 26 -43.67 18.72 -6.07
C PRO A 26 -43.40 19.53 -4.80
N VAL A 27 -44.29 19.48 -3.83
CA VAL A 27 -44.17 20.09 -2.51
C VAL A 27 -44.33 18.98 -1.47
N THR A 28 -43.34 18.84 -0.56
CA THR A 28 -43.36 17.82 0.48
C THR A 28 -43.04 18.47 1.83
N ALA A 29 -43.82 18.17 2.87
CA ALA A 29 -43.60 18.66 4.23
C ALA A 29 -43.99 17.62 5.28
N ALA A 30 -43.48 17.80 6.51
CA ALA A 30 -43.77 16.90 7.62
C ALA A 30 -45.23 16.99 8.13
N SER A 31 -45.87 18.14 7.95
CA SER A 31 -47.27 18.34 8.33
C SER A 31 -48.15 18.78 7.16
N GLU A 32 -49.45 18.48 7.25
CA GLU A 32 -50.45 18.90 6.25
C GLU A 32 -50.48 20.41 6.08
N LYS A 33 -50.51 21.15 7.20
CA LYS A 33 -50.56 22.62 7.22
C LYS A 33 -49.32 23.24 6.55
N ASP A 34 -48.11 22.71 6.82
CA ASP A 34 -46.90 23.22 6.21
C ASP A 34 -46.82 22.90 4.72
N CYS A 35 -47.31 21.74 4.28
CA CYS A 35 -47.38 21.38 2.88
C CYS A 35 -48.30 22.35 2.10
N ILE A 36 -49.45 22.70 2.65
CA ILE A 36 -50.39 23.70 2.07
C ILE A 36 -49.73 25.08 2.04
N ARG A 37 -49.12 25.53 3.14
CA ARG A 37 -48.46 26.83 3.25
C ARG A 37 -47.31 27.00 2.24
N GLN A 38 -46.47 25.97 2.08
CA GLN A 38 -45.42 26.00 1.09
C GLN A 38 -45.95 26.03 -0.34
N ALA A 39 -46.99 25.27 -0.62
CA ALA A 39 -47.64 25.27 -1.93
C ALA A 39 -48.27 26.65 -2.27
N GLU A 40 -48.82 27.35 -1.28
CA GLU A 40 -49.37 28.71 -1.44
C GLU A 40 -48.25 29.73 -1.70
N LEU A 41 -47.15 29.68 -0.96
CA LEU A 41 -45.98 30.53 -1.18
C LEU A 41 -45.42 30.37 -2.61
N ILE A 42 -45.22 29.14 -3.06
CA ILE A 42 -44.75 28.86 -4.42
C ILE A 42 -45.69 29.42 -5.48
N LYS A 43 -47.01 29.33 -5.25
CA LYS A 43 -48.00 29.94 -6.14
C LYS A 43 -47.96 31.46 -6.12
N ALA A 44 -47.75 32.08 -4.94
CA ALA A 44 -47.62 33.52 -4.81
C ALA A 44 -46.36 34.04 -5.52
N GLU A 45 -45.23 33.37 -5.37
CA GLU A 45 -43.99 33.70 -6.06
C GLU A 45 -44.12 33.57 -7.57
N HIS A 46 -44.77 32.52 -8.05
CA HIS A 46 -45.07 32.36 -9.48
C HIS A 46 -45.94 33.49 -10.05
N ARG A 47 -46.97 33.94 -9.29
CA ARG A 47 -47.81 35.09 -9.69
C ARG A 47 -47.02 36.41 -9.68
N ALA A 48 -46.02 36.53 -8.81
CA ALA A 48 -45.15 37.70 -8.73
C ALA A 48 -44.08 37.73 -9.85
N GLY A 49 -44.17 36.82 -10.84
CA GLY A 49 -43.24 36.77 -11.98
C GLY A 49 -41.87 36.20 -11.68
N ARG A 50 -41.67 35.67 -10.48
CA ARG A 50 -40.43 34.96 -10.17
C ARG A 50 -40.37 33.64 -10.93
N ARG A 51 -39.29 33.45 -11.70
CA ARG A 51 -39.06 32.21 -12.47
C ARG A 51 -38.87 31.05 -11.48
N ILE A 52 -39.81 30.12 -11.49
CA ILE A 52 -39.64 28.87 -10.73
C ILE A 52 -38.63 28.04 -11.52
N GLU A 53 -37.41 28.00 -11.06
CA GLU A 53 -36.44 27.06 -11.59
C GLU A 53 -36.94 25.62 -11.29
N ARG A 54 -36.93 24.77 -12.32
CA ARG A 54 -37.09 23.33 -12.07
C ARG A 54 -36.04 22.96 -11.07
N VAL A 55 -36.41 22.45 -9.89
CA VAL A 55 -35.50 21.72 -9.03
C VAL A 55 -35.10 20.48 -9.86
N ASN A 56 -34.03 20.63 -10.64
CA ASN A 56 -33.41 19.49 -11.30
C ASN A 56 -33.06 18.54 -10.17
N LYS A 57 -33.75 17.41 -10.06
CA LYS A 57 -33.27 16.29 -9.27
C LYS A 57 -31.82 16.10 -9.72
N LYS A 58 -30.86 16.46 -8.87
CA LYS A 58 -29.45 16.15 -9.17
C LYS A 58 -29.44 14.69 -9.56
N GLU A 59 -29.07 14.40 -10.80
CA GLU A 59 -28.97 13.02 -11.23
C GLU A 59 -28.00 12.32 -10.30
N GLU A 60 -28.38 11.16 -9.81
CA GLU A 60 -27.51 10.33 -8.99
C GLU A 60 -26.25 10.02 -9.79
N PRO A 61 -25.06 10.28 -9.25
CA PRO A 61 -23.81 10.04 -9.97
C PRO A 61 -23.59 8.55 -10.22
N THR A 62 -22.90 8.24 -11.30
CA THR A 62 -22.43 6.88 -11.59
C THR A 62 -21.32 6.48 -10.61
N LEU A 63 -21.07 5.18 -10.50
CA LEU A 63 -19.96 4.67 -9.67
C LEU A 63 -18.61 5.27 -10.11
N GLN A 64 -18.39 5.43 -11.41
CA GLN A 64 -17.23 6.10 -11.99
C GLN A 64 -17.09 7.53 -11.45
N GLN A 65 -18.14 8.34 -11.53
CA GLN A 65 -18.12 9.74 -11.08
C GLN A 65 -17.88 9.86 -9.56
N ILE A 66 -18.38 8.90 -8.78
CA ILE A 66 -18.15 8.84 -7.34
C ILE A 66 -16.68 8.57 -7.05
N ILE A 67 -16.08 7.62 -7.76
CA ILE A 67 -14.65 7.27 -7.61
C ILE A 67 -13.77 8.43 -8.07
N ASP A 68 -14.08 9.07 -9.21
CA ASP A 68 -13.35 10.24 -9.73
C ASP A 68 -13.28 11.34 -8.67
N LYS A 69 -14.43 11.72 -8.15
CA LYS A 69 -14.55 12.76 -7.11
C LYS A 69 -13.77 12.40 -5.83
N TYR A 70 -13.80 11.14 -5.44
CA TYR A 70 -13.03 10.66 -4.29
C TYR A 70 -11.53 10.78 -4.54
N ILE A 71 -11.04 10.34 -5.71
CA ILE A 71 -9.62 10.41 -6.08
C ILE A 71 -9.17 11.88 -6.09
N GLU A 72 -9.89 12.77 -6.75
CA GLU A 72 -9.59 14.21 -6.79
C GLU A 72 -9.48 14.80 -5.38
N SER A 73 -10.41 14.47 -4.48
CA SER A 73 -10.39 14.97 -3.10
C SER A 73 -9.18 14.50 -2.28
N ARG A 74 -8.49 13.44 -2.74
CA ARG A 74 -7.35 12.85 -2.04
C ARG A 74 -6.00 13.11 -2.72
N GLU A 75 -5.99 13.69 -3.90
CA GLU A 75 -4.79 13.82 -4.74
C GLU A 75 -3.66 14.60 -4.07
N VAL A 76 -4.00 15.61 -3.26
CA VAL A 76 -3.03 16.41 -2.51
C VAL A 76 -2.54 15.72 -1.22
N VAL A 77 -3.38 14.87 -0.62
CA VAL A 77 -3.11 14.28 0.71
C VAL A 77 -2.43 12.92 0.61
N LEU A 78 -2.81 12.11 -0.39
CA LEU A 78 -2.28 10.76 -0.55
C LEU A 78 -0.99 10.75 -1.37
N SER A 79 -0.23 9.64 -1.21
CA SER A 79 0.99 9.48 -2.01
C SER A 79 0.66 9.32 -3.50
N PRO A 80 1.50 9.84 -4.44
CA PRO A 80 1.31 9.65 -5.87
C PRO A 80 1.15 8.16 -6.27
N ALA A 81 1.87 7.26 -5.63
CA ALA A 81 1.74 5.82 -5.87
C ALA A 81 0.36 5.27 -5.46
N THR A 82 -0.26 5.82 -4.40
CA THR A 82 -1.62 5.45 -3.97
C THR A 82 -2.64 5.95 -4.99
N ILE A 83 -2.52 7.19 -5.42
CA ILE A 83 -3.39 7.79 -6.44
C ILE A 83 -3.27 7.02 -7.77
N THR A 84 -2.05 6.72 -8.21
CA THR A 84 -1.81 5.87 -9.39
C THR A 84 -2.48 4.50 -9.23
N GLY A 85 -2.38 3.88 -8.06
CA GLY A 85 -3.06 2.61 -7.76
C GLY A 85 -4.58 2.71 -7.88
N TYR A 86 -5.19 3.79 -7.38
CA TYR A 86 -6.62 4.05 -7.51
C TYR A 86 -7.05 4.25 -8.97
N LYS A 87 -6.30 5.05 -9.75
CA LYS A 87 -6.55 5.26 -11.18
C LYS A 87 -6.41 3.96 -11.99
N VAL A 88 -5.49 3.06 -11.61
CA VAL A 88 -5.35 1.73 -12.23
C VAL A 88 -6.55 0.84 -11.91
N ILE A 89 -7.03 0.84 -10.67
CA ILE A 89 -8.24 0.10 -10.27
C ILE A 89 -9.44 0.61 -11.06
N GLN A 90 -9.66 1.90 -11.09
CA GLN A 90 -10.76 2.55 -11.80
C GLN A 90 -10.79 2.19 -13.28
N ARG A 91 -9.65 2.21 -13.96
CA ARG A 91 -9.54 1.88 -15.40
C ARG A 91 -9.76 0.39 -15.69
N ASN A 92 -9.38 -0.51 -14.78
CA ASN A 92 -9.25 -1.94 -15.10
C ASN A 92 -10.23 -2.85 -14.34
N ARG A 93 -10.90 -2.35 -13.28
CA ARG A 93 -11.77 -3.15 -12.43
C ARG A 93 -13.22 -2.72 -12.55
N PHE A 94 -14.13 -3.65 -12.26
CA PHE A 94 -15.58 -3.40 -12.22
C PHE A 94 -16.15 -2.72 -13.47
N LYS A 95 -15.56 -2.94 -14.66
CA LYS A 95 -15.90 -2.25 -15.92
C LYS A 95 -17.39 -2.29 -16.26
N GLY A 96 -18.07 -3.42 -16.01
CA GLY A 96 -19.50 -3.57 -16.26
C GLY A 96 -20.41 -2.77 -15.32
N TYR A 97 -19.85 -2.16 -14.28
CA TYR A 97 -20.60 -1.46 -13.23
C TYR A 97 -20.24 0.02 -13.12
N MET A 98 -19.12 0.45 -13.65
CA MET A 98 -18.62 1.83 -13.51
C MET A 98 -19.60 2.89 -14.00
N GLN A 99 -20.35 2.60 -15.07
CA GLN A 99 -21.36 3.53 -15.63
C GLN A 99 -22.75 3.39 -14.96
N LYS A 100 -22.91 2.46 -14.02
CA LYS A 100 -24.17 2.28 -13.31
C LYS A 100 -24.25 3.22 -12.11
N LYS A 101 -25.48 3.69 -11.80
CA LYS A 101 -25.78 4.40 -10.57
C LYS A 101 -25.83 3.39 -9.42
N PRO A 102 -25.23 3.64 -8.25
CA PRO A 102 -25.25 2.71 -7.12
C PRO A 102 -26.64 2.18 -6.74
N SER A 103 -27.67 3.02 -6.80
CA SER A 103 -29.06 2.64 -6.52
C SER A 103 -29.64 1.60 -7.50
N THR A 104 -29.06 1.47 -8.71
CA THR A 104 -29.48 0.50 -9.72
C THR A 104 -28.80 -0.85 -9.55
N ILE A 105 -27.79 -0.95 -8.69
CA ILE A 105 -27.09 -2.21 -8.42
C ILE A 105 -27.82 -2.93 -7.28
N THR A 106 -28.72 -3.85 -7.63
CA THR A 106 -29.57 -4.55 -6.66
C THR A 106 -28.80 -5.59 -5.84
N ASN A 107 -27.73 -6.16 -6.39
CA ASN A 107 -26.94 -7.20 -5.73
C ASN A 107 -25.44 -6.95 -5.89
N TRP A 108 -24.81 -6.38 -4.84
CA TRP A 108 -23.38 -6.10 -4.81
C TRP A 108 -22.52 -7.34 -4.70
N GLN A 109 -23.05 -8.46 -4.19
CA GLN A 109 -22.31 -9.72 -4.19
C GLN A 109 -22.07 -10.22 -5.62
N THR A 110 -23.00 -9.98 -6.52
CA THR A 110 -22.80 -10.31 -7.95
C THR A 110 -21.64 -9.50 -8.56
N VAL A 111 -21.49 -8.20 -8.18
CA VAL A 111 -20.36 -7.36 -8.61
C VAL A 111 -19.02 -7.99 -8.22
N ILE A 112 -18.94 -8.47 -6.97
CA ILE A 112 -17.74 -9.15 -6.45
C ILE A 112 -17.48 -10.47 -7.18
N ASN A 113 -18.54 -11.27 -7.39
CA ASN A 113 -18.42 -12.58 -8.05
C ASN A 113 -17.99 -12.44 -9.51
N ASP A 114 -18.51 -11.46 -10.23
CA ASP A 114 -18.14 -11.20 -11.63
C ASP A 114 -16.68 -10.77 -11.76
N GLU A 115 -16.21 -9.92 -10.84
CA GLU A 115 -14.81 -9.50 -10.82
C GLU A 115 -13.88 -10.67 -10.42
N ALA A 116 -14.31 -11.54 -9.50
CA ALA A 116 -13.56 -12.73 -9.09
C ALA A 116 -13.40 -13.75 -10.24
N LYS A 117 -14.42 -13.91 -11.09
CA LYS A 117 -14.37 -14.78 -12.29
C LYS A 117 -13.28 -14.39 -13.29
N LEU A 118 -12.79 -13.14 -13.23
CA LEU A 118 -11.68 -12.69 -14.09
C LEU A 118 -10.31 -13.26 -13.66
N GLY A 119 -10.25 -14.12 -12.65
CA GLY A 119 -9.02 -14.77 -12.20
C GLY A 119 -8.05 -13.85 -11.46
N ILE A 120 -8.51 -12.68 -10.97
CA ILE A 120 -7.68 -11.78 -10.19
C ILE A 120 -7.44 -12.32 -8.77
N SER A 121 -6.29 -11.97 -8.17
CA SER A 121 -6.00 -12.41 -6.81
C SER A 121 -7.00 -11.85 -5.78
N ALA A 122 -7.31 -12.64 -4.74
CA ALA A 122 -8.17 -12.21 -3.63
C ALA A 122 -7.69 -10.89 -2.99
N LYS A 123 -6.37 -10.66 -2.90
CA LYS A 123 -5.78 -9.42 -2.41
C LYS A 123 -6.10 -8.23 -3.33
N THR A 124 -5.98 -8.43 -4.64
CA THR A 124 -6.32 -7.39 -5.63
C THR A 124 -7.80 -7.03 -5.55
N LEU A 125 -8.68 -8.04 -5.49
CA LEU A 125 -10.13 -7.82 -5.34
C LEU A 125 -10.46 -7.07 -4.06
N LYS A 126 -9.87 -7.47 -2.91
CA LYS A 126 -10.05 -6.78 -1.63
C LYS A 126 -9.63 -5.30 -1.69
N ASN A 127 -8.49 -5.01 -2.30
CA ASN A 127 -8.00 -3.62 -2.45
C ASN A 127 -8.91 -2.81 -3.38
N SER A 128 -9.39 -3.42 -4.47
CA SER A 128 -10.29 -2.77 -5.43
C SER A 128 -11.65 -2.47 -4.80
N TRP A 129 -12.18 -3.40 -4.02
CA TRP A 129 -13.42 -3.19 -3.27
C TRP A 129 -13.28 -2.11 -2.21
N ALA A 130 -12.15 -2.05 -1.49
CA ALA A 130 -11.88 -1.01 -0.50
C ALA A 130 -11.93 0.41 -1.10
N LEU A 131 -11.49 0.59 -2.36
CA LEU A 131 -11.64 1.87 -3.05
C LEU A 131 -13.11 2.22 -3.27
N ILE A 132 -13.93 1.27 -3.73
CA ILE A 132 -15.38 1.49 -3.92
C ILE A 132 -16.04 1.88 -2.59
N VAL A 133 -15.77 1.13 -1.52
CA VAL A 133 -16.30 1.42 -0.17
C VAL A 133 -15.96 2.85 0.25
N SER A 134 -14.67 3.21 0.18
CA SER A 134 -14.22 4.55 0.57
C SER A 134 -14.83 5.66 -0.28
N ALA A 135 -15.00 5.45 -1.58
CA ALA A 135 -15.60 6.43 -2.49
C ALA A 135 -17.10 6.60 -2.24
N MET A 136 -17.82 5.50 -1.99
CA MET A 136 -19.24 5.54 -1.66
C MET A 136 -19.49 6.23 -0.31
N GLU A 137 -18.72 5.89 0.73
CA GLU A 137 -18.80 6.53 2.05
C GLU A 137 -18.51 8.03 1.97
N TYR A 138 -17.48 8.42 1.19
CA TYR A 138 -17.18 9.83 0.94
C TYR A 138 -18.36 10.58 0.29
N SER A 139 -19.15 9.91 -0.53
CA SER A 139 -20.35 10.45 -1.18
C SER A 139 -21.62 10.34 -0.31
N GLY A 140 -21.49 9.89 0.95
CA GLY A 140 -22.61 9.71 1.87
C GLY A 140 -23.50 8.50 1.58
N LEU A 141 -23.01 7.55 0.76
CA LEU A 141 -23.72 6.33 0.40
C LEU A 141 -23.27 5.19 1.31
N LYS A 142 -24.22 4.35 1.74
CA LYS A 142 -23.91 3.13 2.49
C LYS A 142 -23.51 2.02 1.53
N THR A 143 -22.39 1.36 1.81
CA THR A 143 -21.99 0.13 1.11
C THR A 143 -22.69 -1.07 1.73
N PRO A 144 -23.33 -1.93 0.93
CA PRO A 144 -23.90 -3.15 1.46
C PRO A 144 -22.80 -4.14 1.83
N PRO A 145 -23.03 -5.02 2.81
CA PRO A 145 -22.09 -6.07 3.18
C PRO A 145 -21.92 -7.05 2.02
N VAL A 146 -20.66 -7.42 1.73
CA VAL A 146 -20.31 -8.43 0.75
C VAL A 146 -19.30 -9.42 1.33
N LYS A 147 -19.33 -10.65 0.85
CA LYS A 147 -18.34 -11.67 1.20
C LYS A 147 -17.21 -11.67 0.16
N LEU A 148 -16.01 -11.34 0.61
CA LEU A 148 -14.80 -11.37 -0.21
C LEU A 148 -14.09 -12.71 -0.12
N PRO A 149 -13.35 -13.13 -1.16
CA PRO A 149 -12.49 -14.31 -1.09
C PRO A 149 -11.43 -14.17 0.00
N GLN A 150 -11.08 -15.28 0.64
CA GLN A 150 -10.01 -15.31 1.64
C GLN A 150 -8.66 -15.02 0.98
N VAL A 151 -7.90 -14.10 1.59
CA VAL A 151 -6.55 -13.78 1.15
C VAL A 151 -5.58 -14.79 1.74
N VAL A 152 -5.05 -15.67 0.90
CA VAL A 152 -3.93 -16.53 1.28
C VAL A 152 -2.65 -15.72 1.13
N GLN A 153 -1.89 -15.57 2.22
CA GLN A 153 -0.59 -14.91 2.16
C GLN A 153 0.40 -15.86 1.49
N ALA A 154 0.87 -15.48 0.30
CA ALA A 154 2.00 -16.19 -0.31
C ALA A 154 3.29 -15.77 0.42
N THR A 155 4.06 -16.76 0.87
CA THR A 155 5.41 -16.54 1.38
C THR A 155 6.30 -16.04 0.24
N ARG A 156 6.92 -14.88 0.45
CA ARG A 156 7.88 -14.35 -0.54
C ARG A 156 9.21 -15.02 -0.30
N PRO A 157 9.88 -15.48 -1.36
CA PRO A 157 11.20 -16.08 -1.22
C PRO A 157 12.22 -15.04 -0.71
N TRP A 158 13.14 -15.47 0.12
CA TRP A 158 14.32 -14.75 0.58
C TRP A 158 15.52 -15.67 0.47
N LEU A 159 16.71 -15.12 0.63
CA LEU A 159 17.97 -15.87 0.65
C LEU A 159 18.37 -16.17 2.10
N ASP A 160 18.76 -17.38 2.39
CA ASP A 160 19.43 -17.72 3.66
C ASP A 160 20.87 -17.21 3.69
N ALA A 161 21.59 -17.41 4.78
CA ALA A 161 22.93 -16.84 4.96
C ALA A 161 23.96 -17.35 3.92
N GLU A 162 23.91 -18.61 3.52
CA GLU A 162 24.83 -19.16 2.50
C GLU A 162 24.46 -18.69 1.09
N GLN A 163 23.17 -18.61 0.82
CA GLN A 163 22.64 -18.04 -0.42
C GLN A 163 22.97 -16.54 -0.55
N VAL A 164 22.94 -15.78 0.56
CA VAL A 164 23.38 -14.38 0.59
C VAL A 164 24.88 -14.28 0.20
N LYS A 165 25.74 -15.13 0.74
CA LYS A 165 27.16 -15.16 0.36
C LYS A 165 27.36 -15.43 -1.13
N THR A 166 26.59 -16.39 -1.66
CA THR A 166 26.59 -16.71 -3.10
C THR A 166 26.13 -15.54 -3.93
N PHE A 167 25.01 -14.90 -3.52
CA PHE A 167 24.45 -13.75 -4.21
C PHE A 167 25.40 -12.54 -4.22
N VAL A 168 26.06 -12.23 -3.09
CA VAL A 168 27.03 -11.12 -2.99
C VAL A 168 28.21 -11.33 -3.96
N LYS A 169 28.67 -12.57 -4.14
CA LYS A 169 29.71 -12.88 -5.13
C LYS A 169 29.16 -12.74 -6.56
N ALA A 170 27.96 -13.24 -6.81
CA ALA A 170 27.35 -13.28 -8.13
C ALA A 170 26.95 -11.90 -8.65
N VAL A 171 26.56 -10.97 -7.78
CA VAL A 171 26.12 -9.61 -8.18
C VAL A 171 27.29 -8.68 -8.53
N LYS A 172 28.52 -9.06 -8.19
CA LYS A 172 29.72 -8.24 -8.40
C LYS A 172 29.92 -7.89 -9.87
N GLY A 173 30.13 -6.61 -10.17
CA GLY A 173 30.34 -6.09 -11.51
C GLY A 173 29.06 -5.92 -12.35
N HIS A 174 27.90 -6.28 -11.82
CA HIS A 174 26.63 -6.03 -12.51
C HIS A 174 26.11 -4.60 -12.25
N ASP A 175 25.40 -4.03 -13.22
CA ASP A 175 24.78 -2.70 -13.09
C ASP A 175 23.83 -2.57 -11.90
N CYS A 176 23.32 -3.67 -11.39
CA CYS A 176 22.45 -3.70 -10.20
C CYS A 176 23.22 -4.02 -8.91
N GLU A 177 24.56 -4.07 -8.91
CA GLU A 177 25.38 -4.43 -7.74
C GLU A 177 25.07 -3.52 -6.55
N ILE A 178 25.29 -2.21 -6.69
CA ILE A 178 25.03 -1.25 -5.59
C ILE A 178 23.57 -1.30 -5.12
N PRO A 179 22.55 -1.15 -5.99
CA PRO A 179 21.17 -1.20 -5.53
C PRO A 179 20.72 -2.54 -4.91
N ALA A 180 21.27 -3.67 -5.36
CA ALA A 180 21.01 -4.97 -4.78
C ALA A 180 21.64 -5.11 -3.38
N LEU A 181 22.88 -4.65 -3.22
CA LEU A 181 23.55 -4.63 -1.92
C LEU A 181 22.91 -3.64 -0.95
N LEU A 182 22.39 -2.50 -1.43
CA LEU A 182 21.56 -1.60 -0.62
C LEU A 182 20.27 -2.28 -0.14
N ALA A 183 19.64 -3.11 -0.97
CA ALA A 183 18.47 -3.90 -0.56
C ALA A 183 18.84 -4.94 0.52
N LEU A 184 20.02 -5.56 0.44
CA LEU A 184 20.58 -6.41 1.49
C LEU A 184 20.94 -5.65 2.77
N HIS A 185 21.13 -4.32 2.73
CA HIS A 185 21.22 -3.45 3.89
C HIS A 185 19.84 -2.96 4.35
N SER A 186 18.79 -3.67 3.94
CA SER A 186 17.41 -3.42 4.34
C SER A 186 16.77 -2.14 3.81
N LEU A 187 17.33 -1.48 2.80
CA LEU A 187 16.67 -0.34 2.17
C LEU A 187 15.44 -0.80 1.38
N ARG A 188 14.36 0.01 1.46
CA ARG A 188 13.17 -0.19 0.62
C ARG A 188 13.46 0.23 -0.82
N ARG A 189 12.77 -0.37 -1.79
CA ARG A 189 12.93 0.00 -3.20
C ARG A 189 12.81 1.52 -3.43
N SER A 190 11.84 2.17 -2.80
CA SER A 190 11.65 3.62 -2.95
C SER A 190 12.78 4.43 -2.30
N GLU A 191 13.40 3.93 -1.23
CA GLU A 191 14.56 4.54 -0.60
C GLU A 191 15.78 4.43 -1.53
N ILE A 192 16.01 3.25 -2.14
CA ILE A 192 17.09 3.04 -3.12
C ILE A 192 16.94 3.95 -4.34
N LEU A 193 15.71 4.08 -4.87
CA LEU A 193 15.42 4.94 -6.02
C LEU A 193 15.59 6.44 -5.72
N GLY A 194 15.50 6.84 -4.47
CA GLY A 194 15.67 8.23 -4.02
C GLY A 194 17.00 8.51 -3.36
N LEU A 195 17.89 7.51 -3.22
CA LEU A 195 19.17 7.69 -2.55
C LEU A 195 20.15 8.43 -3.47
N THR A 196 20.79 9.46 -2.93
CA THR A 196 21.82 10.22 -3.62
C THR A 196 23.19 9.99 -2.98
N TRP A 197 24.25 10.26 -3.73
CA TRP A 197 25.62 10.12 -3.27
C TRP A 197 25.93 11.03 -2.07
N GLU A 198 25.31 12.21 -1.99
CA GLU A 198 25.49 13.16 -0.90
C GLU A 198 24.96 12.65 0.44
N LYS A 199 24.16 11.56 0.41
CA LYS A 199 23.62 10.87 1.59
C LYS A 199 24.43 9.62 1.99
N VAL A 200 25.58 9.39 1.36
CA VAL A 200 26.47 8.26 1.67
C VAL A 200 27.78 8.80 2.22
N ASP A 201 28.05 8.52 3.47
CA ASP A 201 29.30 8.81 4.14
C ASP A 201 30.18 7.56 4.12
N LEU A 202 31.10 7.49 3.14
CA LEU A 202 32.00 6.35 2.98
C LEU A 202 33.13 6.33 4.02
N ASP A 203 33.47 7.48 4.58
CA ASP A 203 34.53 7.59 5.61
C ASP A 203 34.03 7.02 6.94
N ASN A 204 32.82 7.39 7.34
CA ASN A 204 32.17 6.87 8.54
C ASN A 204 31.35 5.60 8.33
N ASN A 205 31.30 5.07 7.11
CA ASN A 205 30.53 3.87 6.72
C ASN A 205 29.03 3.98 7.05
N VAL A 206 28.38 5.08 6.71
CA VAL A 206 26.98 5.34 7.02
C VAL A 206 26.22 5.81 5.79
N ILE A 207 24.99 5.31 5.66
CA ILE A 207 24.01 5.74 4.66
C ILE A 207 22.87 6.47 5.39
N HIS A 208 22.64 7.74 5.05
CA HIS A 208 21.56 8.55 5.61
C HIS A 208 20.29 8.35 4.79
N VAL A 209 19.38 7.52 5.27
CA VAL A 209 18.08 7.27 4.64
C VAL A 209 17.09 8.33 5.11
N GLU A 210 16.84 9.35 4.30
CA GLU A 210 16.01 10.50 4.68
C GLU A 210 14.81 10.72 3.77
N GLY A 211 14.83 10.14 2.58
CA GLY A 211 13.78 10.32 1.59
C GLY A 211 13.50 9.07 0.76
N SER A 212 12.57 9.20 -0.16
CA SER A 212 12.21 8.12 -1.07
C SER A 212 11.72 8.68 -2.40
N ALA A 213 11.93 7.94 -3.50
CA ALA A 213 11.35 8.27 -4.78
C ALA A 213 10.27 7.25 -5.16
N VAL A 214 9.12 7.76 -5.59
CA VAL A 214 7.99 6.95 -6.04
C VAL A 214 7.55 7.41 -7.43
N PRO A 215 7.12 6.48 -8.30
CA PRO A 215 6.63 6.87 -9.61
C PRO A 215 5.24 7.50 -9.53
N ASP A 216 5.00 8.49 -10.36
CA ASP A 216 3.67 8.99 -10.68
C ASP A 216 2.96 8.11 -11.73
N GLU A 217 1.83 8.58 -12.25
CA GLU A 217 1.05 7.88 -13.30
C GLU A 217 1.78 7.79 -14.66
N HIS A 218 2.75 8.67 -14.91
CA HIS A 218 3.58 8.69 -16.12
C HIS A 218 4.92 7.96 -15.94
N ASN A 219 5.10 7.23 -14.81
CA ASN A 219 6.34 6.58 -14.41
C ASN A 219 7.52 7.52 -14.12
N LYS A 220 7.28 8.84 -14.01
CA LYS A 220 8.26 9.80 -13.56
C LYS A 220 8.46 9.65 -12.06
N LEU A 221 9.71 9.59 -11.61
CA LEU A 221 10.03 9.50 -10.17
C LEU A 221 9.79 10.87 -9.53
N ILE A 222 8.97 10.87 -8.49
CA ILE A 222 8.75 12.01 -7.60
C ILE A 222 9.49 11.73 -6.31
N TYR A 223 10.45 12.60 -5.99
CA TYR A 223 11.16 12.56 -4.73
C TYR A 223 10.29 13.11 -3.60
N LYS A 224 10.35 12.46 -2.44
CA LYS A 224 9.69 12.87 -1.21
C LYS A 224 10.72 12.92 -0.10
N GLU A 225 10.90 14.07 0.50
CA GLU A 225 11.75 14.26 1.69
C GLU A 225 11.13 13.65 2.95
N THR A 226 9.80 13.50 2.96
CA THR A 226 9.09 12.90 4.08
C THR A 226 8.77 11.46 3.79
N ASN A 227 9.35 10.56 4.53
CA ASN A 227 8.95 9.16 4.55
C ASN A 227 7.63 9.00 5.33
N LYS A 228 6.92 7.89 5.05
CA LYS A 228 5.57 7.61 5.55
C LYS A 228 5.46 7.58 7.08
N THR A 229 6.59 7.43 7.80
CA THR A 229 6.66 7.23 9.25
C THR A 229 7.93 7.85 9.85
N LYS A 230 7.93 8.14 11.15
CA LYS A 230 9.09 8.69 11.89
C LYS A 230 10.34 7.79 11.77
N ASN A 231 10.17 6.47 11.81
CA ASN A 231 11.26 5.49 11.74
C ASN A 231 11.83 5.28 10.33
N SER A 232 11.30 6.01 9.35
CA SER A 232 11.83 5.96 7.98
C SER A 232 13.09 6.80 7.79
N ARG A 233 13.35 7.80 8.66
CA ARG A 233 14.64 8.50 8.71
C ARG A 233 15.54 7.74 9.66
N ARG A 234 16.64 7.23 9.14
CA ARG A 234 17.59 6.43 9.89
C ARG A 234 18.97 6.46 9.26
N ASN A 235 19.96 6.18 10.07
CA ASN A 235 21.32 5.91 9.63
C ASN A 235 21.49 4.39 9.50
N VAL A 236 21.92 3.94 8.35
CA VAL A 236 22.18 2.54 8.07
C VAL A 236 23.68 2.36 7.94
N PRO A 237 24.32 1.58 8.83
CA PRO A 237 25.74 1.30 8.73
C PRO A 237 26.02 0.44 7.49
N ILE A 238 27.14 0.68 6.83
CA ILE A 238 27.63 -0.18 5.73
C ILE A 238 28.30 -1.41 6.35
N MET A 239 27.56 -2.51 6.42
CA MET A 239 27.99 -3.75 7.10
C MET A 239 28.54 -4.81 6.17
N ILE A 240 28.15 -4.80 4.90
CA ILE A 240 28.63 -5.75 3.88
C ILE A 240 29.79 -5.08 3.14
N PRO A 241 31.05 -5.57 3.28
CA PRO A 241 32.21 -4.92 2.68
C PRO A 241 32.07 -4.72 1.16
N ALA A 242 31.47 -5.68 0.46
CA ALA A 242 31.22 -5.60 -0.98
C ALA A 242 30.44 -4.35 -1.40
N LEU A 243 29.55 -3.81 -0.56
CA LEU A 243 28.85 -2.55 -0.85
C LEU A 243 29.83 -1.36 -0.83
N LYS A 244 30.69 -1.29 0.18
CA LYS A 244 31.71 -0.25 0.27
C LYS A 244 32.67 -0.31 -0.93
N ASP A 245 33.14 -1.50 -1.25
CA ASP A 245 34.05 -1.73 -2.39
C ASP A 245 33.40 -1.30 -3.72
N ALA A 246 32.15 -1.70 -3.95
CA ALA A 246 31.39 -1.31 -5.14
C ALA A 246 31.19 0.21 -5.22
N MET A 247 30.90 0.87 -4.10
CA MET A 247 30.74 2.32 -4.05
C MET A 247 32.07 3.06 -4.27
N LEU A 248 33.16 2.54 -3.70
CA LEU A 248 34.51 3.10 -3.90
C LEU A 248 35.03 2.89 -5.32
N ALA A 249 34.60 1.85 -6.03
CA ALA A 249 34.92 1.62 -7.43
C ALA A 249 34.35 2.67 -8.38
N VAL A 250 33.28 3.36 -7.98
CA VAL A 250 32.76 4.51 -8.74
C VAL A 250 33.71 5.69 -8.60
N PRO A 251 34.19 6.32 -9.70
CA PRO A 251 35.08 7.48 -9.61
C PRO A 251 34.47 8.62 -8.78
N ALA A 252 35.27 9.26 -7.93
CA ALA A 252 34.80 10.31 -7.03
C ALA A 252 34.03 11.44 -7.76
N ALA A 253 34.50 11.83 -8.96
CA ALA A 253 33.85 12.84 -9.79
C ALA A 253 32.43 12.43 -10.29
N GLN A 254 32.11 11.14 -10.27
CA GLN A 254 30.80 10.59 -10.67
C GLN A 254 29.87 10.35 -9.47
N ARG A 255 30.35 10.52 -8.25
CA ARG A 255 29.55 10.31 -7.03
C ARG A 255 28.70 11.55 -6.73
N THR A 256 27.78 11.91 -7.63
CA THR A 256 26.88 13.04 -7.48
C THR A 256 25.46 12.66 -7.90
N GLY A 257 24.45 13.21 -7.23
CA GLY A 257 23.04 12.95 -7.52
C GLY A 257 22.62 11.51 -7.23
N LEU A 258 21.64 11.00 -7.98
CA LEU A 258 21.06 9.67 -7.72
C LEU A 258 22.07 8.55 -7.95
N ILE A 259 22.13 7.60 -7.00
CA ILE A 259 22.97 6.40 -7.12
C ILE A 259 22.43 5.45 -8.19
N TYR A 260 21.12 5.34 -8.33
CA TYR A 260 20.50 4.47 -9.33
C TYR A 260 19.66 5.29 -10.30
N THR A 261 20.08 5.35 -11.55
CA THR A 261 19.46 6.19 -12.61
C THR A 261 18.72 5.37 -13.69
N ARG A 262 18.84 4.02 -13.64
CA ARG A 262 18.17 3.14 -14.62
C ARG A 262 16.68 2.99 -14.32
N TYR A 263 15.94 2.47 -15.30
CA TYR A 263 14.51 2.22 -15.13
C TYR A 263 14.23 1.26 -13.95
N ARG A 264 13.29 1.60 -13.10
CA ARG A 264 13.02 0.92 -11.81
C ARG A 264 12.76 -0.59 -11.88
N ASN A 265 12.17 -1.07 -13.00
CA ASN A 265 11.88 -2.49 -13.16
C ASN A 265 13.10 -3.29 -13.61
N THR A 266 14.11 -2.63 -14.15
CA THR A 266 15.38 -3.25 -14.55
C THR A 266 16.08 -3.86 -13.34
N MET A 267 16.12 -3.15 -12.22
CA MET A 267 16.69 -3.65 -10.96
C MET A 267 16.08 -5.01 -10.54
N TRP A 268 14.75 -5.13 -10.56
CA TRP A 268 14.09 -6.38 -10.22
C TRP A 268 14.43 -7.50 -11.21
N ARG A 269 14.44 -7.21 -12.50
CA ARG A 269 14.75 -8.17 -13.55
C ARG A 269 16.19 -8.66 -13.44
N ASP A 270 17.13 -7.75 -13.26
CA ASP A 270 18.56 -8.07 -13.20
C ASP A 270 18.88 -8.90 -11.94
N ILE A 271 18.31 -8.57 -10.79
CA ILE A 271 18.42 -9.37 -9.56
C ILE A 271 17.88 -10.79 -9.78
N ASN A 272 16.70 -10.95 -10.41
CA ASN A 272 16.13 -12.27 -10.67
C ASN A 272 16.98 -13.10 -11.66
N ASN A 273 17.53 -12.47 -12.69
CA ASN A 273 18.40 -13.15 -13.66
C ASN A 273 19.67 -13.66 -12.97
N ILE A 274 20.27 -12.85 -12.07
CA ILE A 274 21.43 -13.27 -11.29
C ILE A 274 21.07 -14.45 -10.38
N CYS A 275 19.93 -14.39 -9.69
CA CYS A 275 19.48 -15.49 -8.85
C CYS A 275 19.30 -16.78 -9.66
N GLU A 276 18.63 -16.71 -10.80
CA GLU A 276 18.36 -17.85 -11.67
C GLU A 276 19.67 -18.47 -12.21
N ALA A 277 20.59 -17.63 -12.68
CA ALA A 277 21.89 -18.07 -13.20
C ALA A 277 22.78 -18.77 -12.15
N ASN A 278 22.53 -18.52 -10.86
CA ASN A 278 23.31 -19.09 -9.75
C ASN A 278 22.52 -20.10 -8.90
N GLY A 279 21.39 -20.62 -9.40
CA GLY A 279 20.57 -21.61 -8.70
C GLY A 279 19.93 -21.10 -7.39
N LEU A 280 19.78 -19.77 -7.24
CA LEU A 280 19.19 -19.15 -6.08
C LEU A 280 17.67 -18.95 -6.26
N PRO A 281 16.90 -18.90 -5.15
CA PRO A 281 15.49 -18.51 -5.22
C PRO A 281 15.32 -17.15 -5.91
N LYS A 282 14.31 -17.01 -6.78
CA LYS A 282 14.01 -15.74 -7.43
C LYS A 282 13.51 -14.72 -6.38
N VAL A 283 14.36 -13.79 -6.02
CA VAL A 283 14.06 -12.74 -5.04
C VAL A 283 14.06 -11.37 -5.71
N GLY A 284 13.09 -10.54 -5.34
CA GLY A 284 13.14 -9.13 -5.72
C GLY A 284 13.78 -8.29 -4.62
N VAL A 285 13.76 -6.96 -4.80
CA VAL A 285 14.30 -6.01 -3.81
C VAL A 285 13.74 -6.24 -2.41
N HIS A 286 12.44 -6.54 -2.29
CA HIS A 286 11.83 -6.86 -1.00
C HIS A 286 12.29 -8.21 -0.44
N GLY A 287 12.54 -9.20 -1.30
CA GLY A 287 13.11 -10.49 -0.88
C GLY A 287 14.53 -10.31 -0.32
N LEU A 288 15.37 -9.49 -0.97
CA LEU A 288 16.71 -9.15 -0.44
C LEU A 288 16.62 -8.40 0.91
N ARG A 289 15.65 -7.50 1.07
CA ARG A 289 15.40 -6.86 2.37
C ARG A 289 14.95 -7.89 3.43
N HIS A 290 14.18 -8.91 3.07
CA HIS A 290 13.85 -10.02 3.97
C HIS A 290 15.07 -10.89 4.26
N SER A 291 15.97 -11.06 3.28
CA SER A 291 17.24 -11.77 3.47
C SER A 291 18.13 -11.08 4.51
N PHE A 292 18.09 -9.74 4.60
CA PHE A 292 18.76 -9.03 5.70
C PHE A 292 18.26 -9.48 7.07
N ALA A 293 16.94 -9.58 7.26
CA ALA A 293 16.38 -10.02 8.54
C ALA A 293 16.81 -11.47 8.88
N SER A 294 16.79 -12.35 7.88
CA SER A 294 17.28 -13.73 8.04
C SER A 294 18.79 -13.77 8.38
N LEU A 295 19.59 -12.97 7.70
CA LEU A 295 21.04 -12.84 7.95
C LEU A 295 21.30 -12.27 9.35
N ALA A 296 20.62 -11.20 9.75
CA ALA A 296 20.76 -10.58 11.07
C ALA A 296 20.52 -11.59 12.19
N ARG A 297 19.48 -12.41 12.07
CA ARG A 297 19.21 -13.50 13.01
C ARG A 297 20.32 -14.56 12.99
N HIS A 298 20.76 -14.96 11.79
CA HIS A 298 21.81 -16.00 11.64
C HIS A 298 23.12 -15.60 12.34
N VAL A 299 23.50 -14.33 12.25
CA VAL A 299 24.71 -13.80 12.91
C VAL A 299 24.47 -13.44 14.38
N GLY A 300 23.24 -13.55 14.88
CA GLY A 300 22.90 -13.25 16.27
C GLY A 300 22.79 -11.75 16.59
N LEU A 301 22.47 -10.92 15.57
CA LEU A 301 22.18 -9.50 15.80
C LEU A 301 20.90 -9.38 16.62
N ASP A 302 20.90 -8.49 17.61
CA ASP A 302 19.71 -8.21 18.41
C ASP A 302 18.53 -7.76 17.54
N GLU A 303 17.32 -8.23 17.89
CA GLU A 303 16.12 -7.94 17.12
C GLU A 303 15.83 -6.43 17.05
N ARG A 304 16.04 -5.72 18.15
CA ARG A 304 15.81 -4.28 18.21
C ARG A 304 16.76 -3.53 17.29
N ASP A 305 18.04 -3.93 17.28
CA ASP A 305 19.05 -3.32 16.40
C ASP A 305 18.73 -3.62 14.93
N ALA A 306 18.34 -4.87 14.61
CA ALA A 306 17.90 -5.23 13.27
C ALA A 306 16.69 -4.42 12.83
N MET A 307 15.72 -4.17 13.72
CA MET A 307 14.55 -3.33 13.45
C MET A 307 14.93 -1.87 13.20
N LEU A 308 15.83 -1.31 14.01
CA LEU A 308 16.31 0.07 13.85
C LEU A 308 17.03 0.26 12.51
N ILE A 309 17.98 -0.61 12.20
CA ILE A 309 18.72 -0.59 10.93
C ILE A 309 17.74 -0.76 9.76
N GLY A 310 16.84 -1.71 9.86
CA GLY A 310 15.86 -2.00 8.83
C GLY A 310 14.76 -0.96 8.67
N GLY A 311 14.51 -0.14 9.71
CA GLY A 311 13.37 0.77 9.73
C GLY A 311 12.05 0.01 9.71
N TRP A 312 11.92 -1.07 10.46
CA TRP A 312 10.66 -1.77 10.74
C TRP A 312 10.01 -1.18 11.99
N GLU A 313 8.74 -0.88 11.90
CA GLU A 313 7.96 -0.32 13.02
C GLU A 313 7.26 -1.41 13.82
N ASP A 314 6.93 -2.52 13.15
CA ASP A 314 6.17 -3.61 13.71
C ASP A 314 7.03 -4.86 13.81
N ALA A 315 7.23 -5.33 15.05
CA ALA A 315 7.90 -6.58 15.35
C ALA A 315 7.21 -7.77 14.67
N GLN A 316 5.87 -7.72 14.47
CA GLN A 316 5.15 -8.79 13.77
C GLN A 316 5.66 -8.98 12.33
N THR A 317 6.06 -7.90 11.66
CA THR A 317 6.67 -8.00 10.32
C THR A 317 7.99 -8.76 10.38
N MET A 318 8.81 -8.56 11.42
CA MET A 318 10.04 -9.30 11.64
C MET A 318 9.73 -10.76 12.05
N HIS A 319 8.79 -10.98 12.97
CA HIS A 319 8.39 -12.32 13.40
C HIS A 319 7.88 -13.16 12.24
N ASN A 320 7.06 -12.62 11.36
CA ASN A 320 6.59 -13.33 10.16
C ASN A 320 7.74 -13.76 9.22
N ILE A 321 8.86 -13.03 9.23
CA ILE A 321 10.09 -13.42 8.50
C ILE A 321 10.84 -14.52 9.29
N TYR A 322 10.85 -14.41 10.63
CA TYR A 322 11.55 -15.33 11.51
C TYR A 322 10.83 -16.68 11.73
N GLU A 323 9.50 -16.74 11.58
CA GLU A 323 8.73 -17.98 11.71
C GLU A 323 9.18 -19.08 10.74
N HIS A 324 9.78 -18.68 9.62
CA HIS A 324 10.39 -19.60 8.66
C HIS A 324 11.87 -19.87 8.98
N ILE A 325 12.14 -20.33 10.22
CA ILE A 325 13.50 -20.73 10.62
C ILE A 325 13.96 -21.89 9.73
N SER A 326 15.11 -21.76 9.09
CA SER A 326 15.72 -22.87 8.37
C SER A 326 16.03 -24.03 9.34
N GLU A 327 16.00 -25.26 8.85
CA GLU A 327 16.33 -26.45 9.65
C GLU A 327 17.75 -26.35 10.23
N ALA A 328 18.66 -25.71 9.52
CA ALA A 328 20.02 -25.40 9.96
C ALA A 328 20.06 -24.46 11.19
N ASP A 329 19.15 -23.48 11.28
CA ASP A 329 19.08 -22.56 12.43
C ASP A 329 18.47 -23.26 13.67
N ARG A 330 17.57 -24.22 13.46
CA ARG A 330 17.06 -25.09 14.53
C ARG A 330 18.16 -25.97 15.10
N LEU A 331 18.97 -26.59 14.21
CA LEU A 331 20.12 -27.40 14.61
C LEU A 331 21.15 -26.56 15.38
N LYS A 332 21.48 -25.34 14.93
CA LYS A 332 22.38 -24.43 15.66
C LYS A 332 21.84 -24.07 17.04
N SER A 333 20.56 -23.78 17.16
CA SER A 333 19.92 -23.49 18.45
C SER A 333 19.97 -24.71 19.37
N GLN A 334 19.70 -25.90 18.85
CA GLN A 334 19.81 -27.15 19.57
C GLN A 334 21.25 -27.39 20.06
N ASN A 335 22.23 -27.21 19.18
CA ASN A 335 23.65 -27.38 19.52
C ASN A 335 24.12 -26.38 20.60
N LYS A 336 23.65 -25.11 20.57
CA LYS A 336 23.95 -24.13 21.62
C LYS A 336 23.42 -24.56 22.99
N ILE A 337 22.17 -25.06 23.04
CA ILE A 337 21.58 -25.56 24.28
C ILE A 337 22.32 -26.80 24.76
N THR A 338 22.63 -27.73 23.87
CA THR A 338 23.38 -28.95 24.21
C THR A 338 24.78 -28.60 24.76
N ALA A 339 25.51 -27.70 24.10
CA ALA A 339 26.82 -27.25 24.56
C ALA A 339 26.78 -26.57 25.93
N PHE A 340 25.73 -25.78 26.21
CA PHE A 340 25.55 -25.15 27.52
C PHE A 340 25.48 -26.18 28.63
N PHE A 341 24.71 -27.27 28.46
CA PHE A 341 24.56 -28.33 29.47
C PHE A 341 25.80 -29.26 29.54
N GLN A 342 26.52 -29.46 28.44
CA GLN A 342 27.78 -30.22 28.43
C GLN A 342 28.87 -29.50 29.22
N ASN A 343 29.08 -28.20 28.99
CA ASN A 343 30.04 -27.37 29.73
C ASN A 343 29.73 -27.30 31.23
N THR A 344 28.45 -27.34 31.59
CA THR A 344 28.03 -27.35 33.02
C THR A 344 28.37 -28.67 33.71
N ASN A 345 28.33 -29.78 32.99
CA ASN A 345 28.69 -31.11 33.52
C ASN A 345 30.21 -31.30 33.63
N GLU A 346 31.01 -30.72 32.74
CA GLU A 346 32.50 -30.78 32.85
C GLU A 346 32.98 -30.00 34.05
N ASN A 347 32.46 -28.78 34.31
CA ASN A 347 32.81 -27.99 35.49
C ASN A 347 32.38 -28.65 36.82
N ALA A 348 31.25 -29.41 36.81
CA ALA A 348 30.78 -30.16 38.00
C ALA A 348 31.68 -31.41 38.29
N ASN A 349 32.28 -32.01 37.27
CA ASN A 349 33.17 -33.14 37.40
C ASN A 349 34.60 -32.75 37.80
N GLU A 350 35.11 -31.57 37.38
CA GLU A 350 36.37 -31.04 37.83
C GLU A 350 36.35 -30.67 39.32
N THR A 351 35.22 -30.07 39.80
CA THR A 351 35.08 -29.73 41.22
C THR A 351 35.01 -30.95 42.12
N LYS A 352 34.51 -32.08 41.60
CA LYS A 352 34.48 -33.37 42.35
C LYS A 352 35.81 -34.13 42.34
N LYS A 353 36.76 -33.83 41.43
CA LYS A 353 38.10 -34.41 41.40
C LYS A 353 39.14 -33.63 42.24
N ALA A 354 38.76 -32.40 42.67
CA ALA A 354 39.61 -31.54 43.48
C ALA A 354 39.29 -31.57 44.99
N GLN A 355 38.37 -32.44 45.40
CA GLN A 355 38.13 -32.85 46.78
C GLN A 355 38.59 -34.30 47.05
#